data_6609ec2a75e449994041903a7f016977
#
_entry.id   6609ec2a75e449994041903a7f016977
#
_cell.length_a   1.000
_cell.length_b   1.000
_cell.length_c   1.000
_cell.angle_alpha   90.00
_cell.angle_beta   90.00
_cell.angle_gamma   90.00
#
_symmetry.space_group_name_H-M   'P 1'
#
loop_
_entity.id
_entity.type
_entity.pdbx_description
1 polymer ?
#
loop_
_entity_poly.entity_id
_entity_poly.type
_entity_poly.pdbx_seq_one_letter_code
_entity_poly.pdbx_strand_id
1 'polypeptide(L)'
;MKPIKKRFVPLVLCLPVAAALLSAPPVHAAHGAVVRVTLTSVWATPSPDPMGITYDPRTKRLLISDSEVDEMPGLWKGRNLFVVRRKGNLASSRTLKKFTVEPEDLAMDNRHRSLYVTDDDLDRVFKDKAGKDGLFGTRDDVAVTVLHTRRFGSFDPEGLTWLPQKKMLIVSDSTTRRIYKIRRGRDRKFGTRDDVIGSFGTYRYGFTTAEDVVATRFTHHLLIVSSRQRFILETTMKGALVRKIDLTGLGVKAASGITFAPGTDGSKSRLYLTDSGVDNNINPGENDGRLFELKIVP
;
A
#
# COMPACT_ATOMS: atom_id res chain seq x y z
N MET A 1 -73.49 -20.40 -46.92
CA MET A 1 -72.83 -20.85 -45.70
C MET A 1 -71.36 -20.81 -45.88
N LYS A 2 -70.63 -19.94 -45.19
CA LYS A 2 -69.13 -19.84 -45.18
C LYS A 2 -68.63 -20.61 -44.01
N PRO A 3 -67.51 -21.37 -44.15
CA PRO A 3 -66.96 -22.14 -43.00
C PRO A 3 -66.17 -21.24 -42.07
N ILE A 4 -66.38 -21.45 -40.75
CA ILE A 4 -65.69 -20.78 -39.62
C ILE A 4 -64.31 -21.41 -39.50
N LYS A 5 -63.23 -20.59 -39.70
CA LYS A 5 -61.85 -20.99 -39.41
C LYS A 5 -61.60 -20.90 -37.92
N LYS A 6 -61.36 -22.04 -37.29
CA LYS A 6 -60.86 -22.11 -35.88
C LYS A 6 -59.41 -21.63 -35.83
N ARG A 7 -59.12 -20.56 -35.08
CA ARG A 7 -57.75 -20.11 -34.74
C ARG A 7 -57.21 -20.96 -33.60
N PHE A 8 -56.13 -21.66 -33.83
CA PHE A 8 -55.33 -22.26 -32.77
C PHE A 8 -54.48 -21.17 -32.09
N VAL A 9 -54.57 -21.03 -30.79
CA VAL A 9 -53.71 -20.21 -29.97
C VAL A 9 -52.68 -21.14 -29.34
N PRO A 10 -51.36 -20.92 -29.59
CA PRO A 10 -50.34 -21.75 -28.96
C PRO A 10 -50.20 -21.38 -27.47
N LEU A 11 -50.31 -22.38 -26.63
CA LEU A 11 -50.06 -22.28 -25.18
C LEU A 11 -48.53 -22.15 -24.97
N VAL A 12 -48.05 -20.97 -24.60
CA VAL A 12 -46.65 -20.76 -24.25
C VAL A 12 -46.44 -21.23 -22.79
N LEU A 13 -45.80 -22.36 -22.63
CA LEU A 13 -45.43 -22.92 -21.34
C LEU A 13 -44.20 -22.13 -20.84
N CYS A 14 -44.39 -21.17 -19.94
CA CYS A 14 -43.31 -20.54 -19.19
C CYS A 14 -42.78 -21.51 -18.12
N LEU A 15 -41.61 -22.10 -18.38
CA LEU A 15 -40.86 -22.81 -17.34
C LEU A 15 -40.21 -21.79 -16.39
N PRO A 16 -40.33 -21.93 -15.07
CA PRO A 16 -39.61 -21.07 -14.16
C PRO A 16 -38.10 -21.40 -14.22
N VAL A 17 -37.30 -20.43 -14.61
CA VAL A 17 -35.84 -20.50 -14.46
C VAL A 17 -35.53 -20.37 -12.96
N ALA A 18 -35.24 -21.47 -12.30
CA ALA A 18 -34.70 -21.46 -10.95
C ALA A 18 -33.33 -20.79 -10.99
N ALA A 19 -33.26 -19.53 -10.53
CA ALA A 19 -31.99 -18.87 -10.30
C ALA A 19 -31.29 -19.59 -9.12
N ALA A 20 -30.29 -20.39 -9.41
CA ALA A 20 -29.40 -20.94 -8.42
C ALA A 20 -28.68 -19.76 -7.76
N LEU A 21 -29.04 -19.43 -6.54
CA LEU A 21 -28.27 -18.55 -5.65
C LEU A 21 -26.93 -19.24 -5.40
N LEU A 22 -25.92 -18.91 -6.19
CA LEU A 22 -24.53 -19.25 -5.89
C LEU A 22 -24.20 -18.53 -4.58
N SER A 23 -24.28 -19.26 -3.48
CA SER A 23 -23.75 -18.79 -2.20
C SER A 23 -22.27 -18.49 -2.38
N ALA A 24 -21.87 -17.25 -2.13
CA ALA A 24 -20.46 -16.90 -2.09
C ALA A 24 -19.75 -17.84 -1.09
N PRO A 25 -18.57 -18.36 -1.41
CA PRO A 25 -17.85 -19.22 -0.47
C PRO A 25 -17.64 -18.46 0.84
N PRO A 26 -17.67 -19.14 1.99
CA PRO A 26 -17.47 -18.51 3.29
C PRO A 26 -16.13 -17.76 3.28
N VAL A 27 -16.16 -16.48 3.60
CA VAL A 27 -14.94 -15.68 3.80
C VAL A 27 -14.27 -16.24 5.05
N HIS A 28 -13.21 -17.00 4.90
CA HIS A 28 -12.45 -17.52 6.04
C HIS A 28 -11.97 -16.35 6.89
N ALA A 29 -12.32 -16.35 8.16
CA ALA A 29 -11.82 -15.38 9.13
C ALA A 29 -10.32 -15.66 9.33
N ALA A 30 -9.48 -14.68 8.98
CA ALA A 30 -8.06 -14.71 9.28
C ALA A 30 -7.76 -13.58 10.28
N HIS A 31 -6.74 -13.77 11.12
CA HIS A 31 -6.30 -12.76 12.05
C HIS A 31 -4.79 -12.58 12.01
N GLY A 32 -4.33 -11.38 12.39
CA GLY A 32 -2.92 -11.13 12.61
C GLY A 32 -2.49 -11.70 13.96
N ALA A 33 -1.24 -12.13 14.06
CA ALA A 33 -0.60 -12.42 15.34
C ALA A 33 0.75 -11.72 15.38
N VAL A 34 1.00 -11.03 16.50
CA VAL A 34 2.25 -10.26 16.68
C VAL A 34 3.42 -11.20 16.89
N VAL A 35 4.46 -11.06 16.06
CA VAL A 35 5.77 -11.68 16.27
C VAL A 35 6.68 -10.71 17.03
N ARG A 36 6.62 -9.43 16.68
CA ARG A 36 7.43 -8.37 17.30
C ARG A 36 6.76 -7.02 17.15
N VAL A 37 6.94 -6.17 18.17
CA VAL A 37 6.66 -4.73 18.10
C VAL A 37 7.97 -4.00 18.39
N THR A 38 8.23 -2.93 17.67
CA THR A 38 9.33 -2.00 17.91
C THR A 38 8.76 -0.60 18.00
N LEU A 39 9.08 0.12 19.05
CA LEU A 39 8.78 1.55 19.16
C LEU A 39 9.81 2.32 18.35
N THR A 40 9.38 3.09 17.37
CA THR A 40 10.28 3.93 16.58
C THR A 40 10.75 5.16 17.35
N SER A 41 10.01 5.51 18.41
CA SER A 41 10.33 6.58 19.36
C SER A 41 11.63 6.38 20.13
N VAL A 42 12.07 5.12 20.33
CA VAL A 42 13.31 4.82 21.08
C VAL A 42 14.57 4.83 20.21
N TRP A 43 14.45 5.08 18.93
CA TRP A 43 15.62 5.19 18.05
C TRP A 43 16.43 6.46 18.37
N ALA A 44 17.74 6.43 18.11
CA ALA A 44 18.60 7.59 18.27
C ALA A 44 18.16 8.79 17.41
N THR A 45 17.54 8.54 16.26
CA THR A 45 16.74 9.48 15.49
C THR A 45 15.35 8.88 15.43
N PRO A 46 14.38 9.38 16.17
CA PRO A 46 13.03 8.87 16.19
C PRO A 46 12.33 9.05 14.83
N SER A 47 11.38 8.17 14.54
CA SER A 47 10.35 8.37 13.52
C SER A 47 9.02 8.45 14.26
N PRO A 48 8.47 9.66 14.45
CA PRO A 48 7.24 9.85 15.22
C PRO A 48 6.02 9.28 14.48
N ASP A 49 5.94 9.52 13.18
CA ASP A 49 4.86 9.07 12.29
C ASP A 49 5.40 8.20 11.14
N PRO A 50 5.86 6.97 11.43
CA PRO A 50 6.35 6.08 10.38
C PRO A 50 5.23 5.73 9.42
N MET A 51 5.33 6.16 8.16
CA MET A 51 4.33 5.98 7.12
C MET A 51 4.66 4.75 6.26
N GLY A 52 5.21 4.93 5.09
CA GLY A 52 5.48 3.85 4.15
C GLY A 52 6.62 2.92 4.56
N ILE A 53 6.58 1.71 4.03
CA ILE A 53 7.61 0.71 4.33
C ILE A 53 7.89 -0.21 3.14
N THR A 54 9.16 -0.43 2.83
CA THR A 54 9.57 -1.44 1.85
C THR A 54 10.78 -2.25 2.32
N TYR A 55 10.97 -3.42 1.71
CA TYR A 55 12.13 -4.28 2.01
C TYR A 55 13.16 -4.21 0.89
N ASP A 56 14.40 -3.87 1.24
CA ASP A 56 15.56 -3.95 0.36
C ASP A 56 16.29 -5.30 0.56
N PRO A 57 16.15 -6.27 -0.35
CA PRO A 57 16.78 -7.57 -0.22
C PRO A 57 18.29 -7.54 -0.41
N ARG A 58 18.85 -6.51 -1.08
CA ARG A 58 20.30 -6.36 -1.28
C ARG A 58 20.98 -6.04 0.06
N THR A 59 20.46 -5.09 0.79
CA THR A 59 21.00 -4.70 2.11
C THR A 59 20.41 -5.51 3.25
N LYS A 60 19.32 -6.27 3.00
CA LYS A 60 18.52 -7.01 3.99
C LYS A 60 17.98 -6.08 5.07
N ARG A 61 17.49 -4.89 4.67
CA ARG A 61 16.94 -3.85 5.53
C ARG A 61 15.52 -3.52 5.13
N LEU A 62 14.78 -3.03 6.09
CA LEU A 62 13.55 -2.28 5.86
C LEU A 62 13.93 -0.83 5.63
N LEU A 63 13.25 -0.17 4.71
CA LEU A 63 13.27 1.27 4.52
C LEU A 63 11.90 1.77 4.94
N ILE A 64 11.87 2.77 5.79
CA ILE A 64 10.64 3.37 6.33
C ILE A 64 10.70 4.86 6.01
N SER A 65 9.63 5.43 5.46
CA SER A 65 9.43 6.86 5.32
C SER A 65 8.72 7.43 6.55
N ASP A 66 8.84 8.73 6.74
CA ASP A 66 8.12 9.50 7.73
C ASP A 66 7.79 10.85 7.07
N SER A 67 6.52 11.10 6.81
CA SER A 67 6.06 12.28 6.09
C SER A 67 6.01 13.52 6.97
N GLU A 68 5.63 13.35 8.22
CA GLU A 68 5.36 14.45 9.15
C GLU A 68 6.63 15.08 9.75
N VAL A 69 7.77 14.43 9.67
CA VAL A 69 8.99 14.83 10.37
C VAL A 69 9.50 16.23 10.01
N ASP A 70 9.24 16.70 8.82
CA ASP A 70 9.61 18.05 8.37
C ASP A 70 8.56 19.12 8.65
N GLU A 71 7.36 18.73 8.99
CA GLU A 71 6.29 19.61 9.43
C GLU A 71 6.40 19.96 10.93
N MET A 72 7.09 19.13 11.70
CA MET A 72 7.28 19.31 13.13
C MET A 72 8.07 20.58 13.45
N PRO A 73 7.65 21.40 14.41
CA PRO A 73 8.31 22.67 14.75
C PRO A 73 9.67 22.47 15.44
N GLY A 74 10.67 22.06 14.67
CA GLY A 74 12.07 21.97 15.11
C GLY A 74 12.53 20.64 15.66
N LEU A 75 11.64 19.67 15.85
CA LEU A 75 11.99 18.31 16.29
C LEU A 75 12.18 17.43 15.03
N TRP A 76 13.15 16.51 15.09
CA TRP A 76 13.40 15.43 14.12
C TRP A 76 13.59 15.82 12.63
N LYS A 77 13.59 17.11 12.29
CA LYS A 77 13.69 17.61 10.91
C LYS A 77 14.88 17.05 10.13
N GLY A 78 14.68 16.91 8.83
CA GLY A 78 15.70 16.54 7.87
C GLY A 78 16.06 15.06 7.83
N ARG A 79 15.28 14.19 8.48
CA ARG A 79 15.46 12.74 8.47
C ARG A 79 14.13 12.06 8.24
N ASN A 80 13.78 11.87 6.95
CA ASN A 80 12.52 11.28 6.52
C ASN A 80 12.67 9.94 5.80
N LEU A 81 13.85 9.29 5.92
CA LEU A 81 14.10 7.92 5.48
C LEU A 81 14.90 7.15 6.52
N PHE A 82 14.31 6.11 7.07
CA PHE A 82 14.89 5.29 8.13
C PHE A 82 15.29 3.92 7.58
N VAL A 83 16.54 3.54 7.79
CA VAL A 83 17.08 2.23 7.40
C VAL A 83 17.10 1.34 8.63
N VAL A 84 16.29 0.30 8.64
CA VAL A 84 15.98 -0.49 9.83
C VAL A 84 16.37 -1.94 9.63
N ARG A 85 17.01 -2.55 10.63
CA ARG A 85 17.20 -4.01 10.65
C ARG A 85 15.86 -4.68 10.90
N ARG A 86 15.63 -5.86 10.32
CA ARG A 86 14.35 -6.60 10.49
C ARG A 86 13.98 -6.84 11.97
N LYS A 87 14.95 -6.87 12.88
CA LYS A 87 14.72 -6.95 14.33
C LYS A 87 14.26 -5.61 14.96
N GLY A 88 14.05 -4.57 14.16
CA GLY A 88 13.56 -3.28 14.60
C GLY A 88 14.64 -2.26 14.98
N ASN A 89 15.92 -2.63 14.99
CA ASN A 89 16.99 -1.69 15.31
C ASN A 89 17.25 -0.73 14.16
N LEU A 90 17.29 0.56 14.43
CA LEU A 90 17.73 1.57 13.48
C LEU A 90 19.19 1.30 13.07
N ALA A 91 19.46 1.28 11.78
CA ALA A 91 20.81 1.17 11.23
C ALA A 91 21.37 2.55 10.83
N SER A 92 20.53 3.38 10.24
CA SER A 92 20.83 4.79 9.92
C SER A 92 19.53 5.52 9.59
N SER A 93 19.54 6.84 9.77
CA SER A 93 18.52 7.75 9.21
C SER A 93 19.13 8.58 8.09
N ARG A 94 18.33 8.89 7.08
CA ARG A 94 18.73 9.60 5.86
C ARG A 94 17.63 10.58 5.45
N THR A 95 17.79 11.22 4.29
CA THR A 95 16.84 12.22 3.84
C THR A 95 16.52 12.09 2.35
N LEU A 96 15.25 12.26 2.02
CA LEU A 96 14.73 12.39 0.65
C LEU A 96 14.44 13.85 0.28
N LYS A 97 14.76 14.81 1.17
CA LYS A 97 14.49 16.26 1.02
C LYS A 97 15.00 16.89 -0.28
N LYS A 98 15.85 16.20 -1.01
CA LYS A 98 16.29 16.64 -2.34
C LYS A 98 15.13 16.75 -3.34
N PHE A 99 14.03 15.99 -3.13
CA PHE A 99 12.90 15.95 -4.05
C PHE A 99 11.52 15.85 -3.36
N THR A 100 11.46 15.41 -2.11
CA THR A 100 10.25 15.37 -1.29
C THR A 100 10.57 15.63 0.18
N VAL A 101 9.77 16.43 0.84
CA VAL A 101 9.80 16.63 2.30
C VAL A 101 8.79 15.71 2.97
N GLU A 102 7.81 15.21 2.21
CA GLU A 102 6.67 14.43 2.64
C GLU A 102 6.57 13.10 1.88
N PRO A 103 7.49 12.15 2.16
CA PRO A 103 7.47 10.85 1.53
C PRO A 103 6.46 9.92 2.20
N GLU A 104 5.28 9.71 1.58
CA GLU A 104 4.25 8.83 2.11
C GLU A 104 4.67 7.38 2.05
N ASP A 105 4.92 6.83 0.87
CA ASP A 105 5.30 5.42 0.79
C ASP A 105 6.45 5.15 -0.19
N LEU A 106 6.99 3.94 -0.06
CA LEU A 106 8.21 3.48 -0.68
C LEU A 106 8.01 2.15 -1.40
N ALA A 107 8.31 2.06 -2.69
CA ALA A 107 8.30 0.79 -3.43
C ALA A 107 9.63 0.48 -4.11
N MET A 108 10.23 -0.65 -3.75
CA MET A 108 11.55 -1.05 -4.22
C MET A 108 11.53 -1.69 -5.62
N ASP A 109 12.28 -1.13 -6.57
CA ASP A 109 12.69 -1.80 -7.80
C ASP A 109 14.12 -2.35 -7.66
N ASN A 110 14.21 -3.57 -7.16
CA ASN A 110 15.50 -4.21 -6.90
C ASN A 110 16.35 -4.42 -8.16
N ARG A 111 15.69 -4.66 -9.30
CA ARG A 111 16.40 -4.93 -10.56
C ARG A 111 17.18 -3.71 -11.05
N HIS A 112 16.58 -2.54 -10.93
CA HIS A 112 17.17 -1.29 -11.44
C HIS A 112 17.76 -0.43 -10.34
N ARG A 113 17.79 -0.94 -9.12
CA ARG A 113 18.23 -0.21 -7.93
C ARG A 113 17.58 1.17 -7.85
N SER A 114 16.28 1.19 -7.84
CA SER A 114 15.47 2.40 -7.75
C SER A 114 14.41 2.24 -6.66
N LEU A 115 14.06 3.35 -6.04
CA LEU A 115 13.00 3.49 -5.07
C LEU A 115 11.93 4.38 -5.69
N TYR A 116 10.70 3.90 -5.77
CA TYR A 116 9.56 4.76 -6.05
C TYR A 116 9.07 5.34 -4.74
N VAL A 117 8.66 6.59 -4.74
CA VAL A 117 8.22 7.33 -3.54
C VAL A 117 6.96 8.10 -3.91
N THR A 118 5.90 7.97 -3.11
CA THR A 118 4.71 8.82 -3.19
C THR A 118 4.91 10.08 -2.36
N ASP A 119 4.25 11.15 -2.78
CA ASP A 119 4.19 12.44 -2.11
C ASP A 119 2.79 13.00 -2.42
N ASP A 120 1.95 13.14 -1.41
CA ASP A 120 0.55 13.52 -1.55
C ASP A 120 0.40 15.04 -1.67
N ASP A 121 1.21 15.85 -1.01
CA ASP A 121 1.26 17.30 -1.14
C ASP A 121 1.53 17.74 -2.57
N LEU A 122 2.44 17.06 -3.25
CA LEU A 122 2.80 17.32 -4.63
C LEU A 122 1.95 16.53 -5.64
N ASP A 123 1.11 15.59 -5.20
CA ASP A 123 0.35 14.66 -6.05
C ASP A 123 1.26 13.92 -7.04
N ARG A 124 2.34 13.32 -6.54
CA ARG A 124 3.38 12.73 -7.40
C ARG A 124 3.84 11.36 -6.95
N VAL A 125 4.37 10.64 -7.93
CA VAL A 125 5.28 9.53 -7.67
C VAL A 125 6.64 9.89 -8.26
N PHE A 126 7.64 9.88 -7.41
CA PHE A 126 9.03 10.02 -7.79
C PHE A 126 9.66 8.65 -8.04
N LYS A 127 10.71 8.62 -8.83
CA LYS A 127 11.63 7.50 -8.95
C LYS A 127 13.02 7.99 -8.57
N ASP A 128 13.49 7.55 -7.43
CA ASP A 128 14.84 7.79 -6.94
C ASP A 128 15.75 6.63 -7.39
N LYS A 129 16.83 6.94 -8.06
CA LYS A 129 17.83 5.98 -8.47
C LYS A 129 19.05 6.13 -7.58
N ALA A 130 19.39 5.07 -6.88
CA ALA A 130 20.58 5.03 -6.04
C ALA A 130 21.84 5.38 -6.86
N GLY A 131 22.66 6.21 -6.27
CA GLY A 131 23.93 6.64 -6.83
C GLY A 131 24.99 5.53 -6.84
N LYS A 132 26.26 5.93 -6.89
CA LYS A 132 27.40 4.98 -6.95
C LYS A 132 27.56 4.14 -5.68
N ASP A 133 27.13 4.68 -4.54
CA ASP A 133 27.15 3.96 -3.26
C ASP A 133 26.07 2.87 -3.18
N GLY A 134 25.08 2.91 -4.08
CA GLY A 134 23.96 1.98 -4.17
C GLY A 134 23.00 2.07 -2.98
N LEU A 135 23.01 3.17 -2.25
CA LEU A 135 22.12 3.47 -1.12
C LEU A 135 21.06 4.48 -1.56
N PHE A 136 20.01 4.66 -0.76
CA PHE A 136 18.97 5.67 -0.98
C PHE A 136 19.02 6.72 0.12
N GLY A 137 18.54 7.94 -0.17
CA GLY A 137 18.61 9.08 0.73
C GLY A 137 20.02 9.61 0.89
N THR A 138 20.84 9.54 -0.15
CA THR A 138 22.23 10.00 -0.17
C THR A 138 22.46 11.11 -1.20
N ARG A 139 23.63 11.73 -1.14
CA ARG A 139 23.90 12.93 -1.96
C ARG A 139 23.96 12.65 -3.46
N ASP A 140 24.36 11.46 -3.87
CA ASP A 140 24.59 11.08 -5.27
C ASP A 140 23.36 10.43 -5.93
N ASP A 141 22.23 10.35 -5.23
CA ASP A 141 20.97 9.89 -5.77
C ASP A 141 20.40 10.83 -6.83
N VAL A 142 19.69 10.24 -7.80
CA VAL A 142 19.01 10.98 -8.88
C VAL A 142 17.53 10.64 -8.87
N ALA A 143 16.72 11.60 -8.44
CA ALA A 143 15.27 11.48 -8.44
C ALA A 143 14.65 12.20 -9.64
N VAL A 144 13.59 11.62 -10.20
CA VAL A 144 12.75 12.21 -11.25
C VAL A 144 11.28 11.93 -10.96
N THR A 145 10.40 12.87 -11.28
CA THR A 145 8.95 12.64 -11.27
C THR A 145 8.59 11.65 -12.38
N VAL A 146 7.86 10.59 -12.04
CA VAL A 146 7.40 9.59 -13.01
C VAL A 146 5.90 9.59 -13.20
N LEU A 147 5.12 10.05 -12.20
CA LEU A 147 3.67 10.21 -12.31
C LEU A 147 3.24 11.54 -11.69
N HIS A 148 2.25 12.18 -12.29
CA HIS A 148 1.41 13.20 -11.72
C HIS A 148 0.05 12.54 -11.47
N THR A 149 -0.30 12.27 -10.23
CA THR A 149 -1.41 11.39 -9.88
C THR A 149 -2.78 11.99 -10.15
N ARG A 150 -2.90 13.33 -10.09
CA ARG A 150 -4.12 14.05 -10.50
C ARG A 150 -4.57 13.75 -11.92
N ARG A 151 -3.66 13.41 -12.83
CA ARG A 151 -4.01 13.07 -14.21
C ARG A 151 -4.92 11.86 -14.35
N PHE A 152 -4.96 10.99 -13.35
CA PHE A 152 -5.83 9.83 -13.33
C PHE A 152 -6.82 9.82 -12.17
N GLY A 153 -6.99 10.96 -11.48
CA GLY A 153 -8.00 11.16 -10.45
C GLY A 153 -7.58 10.69 -9.06
N SER A 154 -6.28 10.58 -8.79
CA SER A 154 -5.73 10.40 -7.45
C SER A 154 -5.25 11.77 -6.94
N PHE A 155 -5.79 12.20 -5.80
CA PHE A 155 -5.58 13.53 -5.23
C PHE A 155 -4.91 13.49 -3.85
N ASP A 156 -4.62 12.28 -3.37
CA ASP A 156 -4.10 11.97 -2.05
C ASP A 156 -3.38 10.60 -2.14
N PRO A 157 -2.26 10.53 -2.90
CA PRO A 157 -1.57 9.28 -3.18
C PRO A 157 -0.71 8.86 -2.00
N GLU A 158 -1.22 7.98 -1.17
CA GLU A 158 -0.54 7.44 0.00
C GLU A 158 0.42 6.29 -0.37
N GLY A 159 -0.13 5.10 -0.49
CA GLY A 159 0.63 3.87 -0.63
C GLY A 159 1.05 3.53 -2.05
N LEU A 160 2.10 2.73 -2.15
CA LEU A 160 2.72 2.42 -3.42
C LEU A 160 3.31 1.01 -3.45
N THR A 161 3.01 0.21 -4.47
CA THR A 161 3.76 -1.02 -4.73
C THR A 161 4.19 -1.16 -6.18
N TRP A 162 5.39 -1.69 -6.39
CA TRP A 162 5.93 -1.99 -7.71
C TRP A 162 5.83 -3.47 -8.04
N LEU A 163 5.20 -3.80 -9.18
CA LEU A 163 5.10 -5.14 -9.72
C LEU A 163 5.98 -5.30 -10.97
N PRO A 164 7.22 -5.75 -10.84
CA PRO A 164 8.18 -5.80 -11.94
C PRO A 164 7.75 -6.73 -13.07
N GLN A 165 7.11 -7.88 -12.77
CA GLN A 165 6.62 -8.83 -13.76
C GLN A 165 5.52 -8.24 -14.65
N LYS A 166 4.73 -7.33 -14.12
CA LYS A 166 3.63 -6.64 -14.82
C LYS A 166 4.04 -5.25 -15.32
N LYS A 167 5.24 -4.77 -14.95
CA LYS A 167 5.72 -3.39 -15.22
C LYS A 167 4.67 -2.37 -14.78
N MET A 168 4.13 -2.55 -13.58
CA MET A 168 2.97 -1.84 -13.06
C MET A 168 3.30 -1.22 -11.71
N LEU A 169 2.93 0.05 -11.54
CA LEU A 169 2.79 0.69 -10.24
C LEU A 169 1.34 0.55 -9.78
N ILE A 170 1.16 0.33 -8.50
CA ILE A 170 -0.14 0.36 -7.84
C ILE A 170 -0.06 1.44 -6.78
N VAL A 171 -1.01 2.36 -6.81
CA VAL A 171 -1.11 3.49 -5.87
C VAL A 171 -2.42 3.37 -5.12
N SER A 172 -2.39 3.47 -3.80
CA SER A 172 -3.57 3.73 -2.98
C SER A 172 -3.79 5.22 -2.82
N ASP A 173 -5.03 5.62 -2.69
CA ASP A 173 -5.44 7.01 -2.51
C ASP A 173 -6.47 7.08 -1.39
N SER A 174 -6.16 7.84 -0.36
CA SER A 174 -6.94 7.90 0.87
C SER A 174 -8.24 8.67 0.67
N THR A 175 -8.20 9.83 0.03
CA THR A 175 -9.38 10.67 -0.24
C THR A 175 -10.38 9.98 -1.16
N THR A 176 -9.94 9.41 -2.27
CA THR A 176 -10.84 8.72 -3.21
C THR A 176 -11.17 7.30 -2.78
N ARG A 177 -10.43 6.74 -1.82
CA ARG A 177 -10.55 5.36 -1.33
C ARG A 177 -10.46 4.36 -2.47
N ARG A 178 -9.50 4.58 -3.37
CA ARG A 178 -9.29 3.77 -4.57
C ARG A 178 -7.87 3.23 -4.64
N ILE A 179 -7.78 2.10 -5.31
CA ILE A 179 -6.50 1.50 -5.70
C ILE A 179 -6.37 1.70 -7.21
N TYR A 180 -5.37 2.46 -7.61
CA TYR A 180 -5.03 2.72 -9.00
C TYR A 180 -3.93 1.76 -9.45
N LYS A 181 -4.05 1.25 -10.65
CA LYS A 181 -3.11 0.33 -11.29
C LYS A 181 -2.61 0.96 -12.57
N ILE A 182 -1.36 1.36 -12.59
CA ILE A 182 -0.76 2.12 -13.69
C ILE A 182 0.28 1.22 -14.37
N ARG A 183 0.06 0.86 -15.61
CA ARG A 183 0.97 0.09 -16.44
C ARG A 183 1.52 0.95 -17.56
N ARG A 184 2.83 0.92 -17.77
CA ARG A 184 3.47 1.63 -18.89
C ARG A 184 2.87 1.22 -20.23
N GLY A 185 2.68 2.20 -21.07
CA GLY A 185 2.23 2.03 -22.44
C GLY A 185 3.33 1.53 -23.38
N ARG A 186 3.17 1.84 -24.66
CA ARG A 186 4.08 1.39 -25.73
C ARG A 186 5.47 2.03 -25.65
N ASP A 187 5.52 3.28 -25.19
CA ASP A 187 6.75 4.04 -25.01
C ASP A 187 7.62 3.55 -23.82
N ARG A 188 7.07 2.64 -23.01
CA ARG A 188 7.69 2.03 -21.81
C ARG A 188 8.05 3.04 -20.70
N LYS A 189 7.47 4.23 -20.74
CA LYS A 189 7.61 5.25 -19.68
C LYS A 189 6.34 5.32 -18.86
N PHE A 190 6.43 5.85 -17.66
CA PHE A 190 5.28 6.27 -16.87
C PHE A 190 4.99 7.74 -17.08
N GLY A 191 3.76 8.19 -16.78
CA GLY A 191 3.35 9.58 -16.85
C GLY A 191 3.04 10.06 -18.27
N THR A 192 2.87 9.16 -19.22
CA THR A 192 2.57 9.46 -20.62
C THR A 192 1.13 9.15 -20.99
N ARG A 193 0.67 9.61 -22.15
CA ARG A 193 -0.73 9.45 -22.57
C ARG A 193 -1.13 8.01 -22.88
N ASP A 194 -0.16 7.15 -23.16
CA ASP A 194 -0.40 5.76 -23.51
C ASP A 194 -0.34 4.80 -22.31
N ASP A 195 -0.18 5.32 -21.09
CA ASP A 195 -0.29 4.53 -19.87
C ASP A 195 -1.68 3.89 -19.78
N VAL A 196 -1.70 2.62 -19.37
CA VAL A 196 -2.93 1.88 -19.13
C VAL A 196 -3.28 1.95 -17.66
N ILE A 197 -4.37 2.68 -17.36
CA ILE A 197 -4.81 2.94 -16.00
C ILE A 197 -6.14 2.24 -15.74
N GLY A 198 -6.22 1.54 -14.61
CA GLY A 198 -7.45 0.96 -14.09
C GLY A 198 -7.52 1.16 -12.59
N SER A 199 -8.71 1.15 -12.02
CA SER A 199 -8.88 1.32 -10.58
C SER A 199 -10.08 0.56 -10.03
N PHE A 200 -10.13 0.40 -8.70
CA PHE A 200 -11.31 -0.06 -7.97
C PHE A 200 -11.40 0.63 -6.62
N GLY A 201 -12.62 0.77 -6.08
CA GLY A 201 -12.87 1.38 -4.78
C GLY A 201 -12.83 0.36 -3.64
N THR A 202 -12.30 0.76 -2.48
CA THR A 202 -12.24 -0.01 -1.25
C THR A 202 -13.41 0.28 -0.30
N TYR A 203 -14.09 1.41 -0.48
CA TYR A 203 -15.22 1.88 0.34
C TYR A 203 -16.33 0.84 0.53
N ARG A 204 -16.60 0.02 -0.50
CA ARG A 204 -17.60 -1.06 -0.45
C ARG A 204 -17.26 -2.16 0.55
N TYR A 205 -16.04 -2.21 1.05
CA TYR A 205 -15.58 -3.16 2.06
C TYR A 205 -15.45 -2.53 3.46
N GLY A 206 -15.88 -1.26 3.60
CA GLY A 206 -15.88 -0.52 4.84
C GLY A 206 -14.63 0.31 5.10
N PHE A 207 -13.76 0.48 4.09
CA PHE A 207 -12.63 1.41 4.21
C PHE A 207 -13.07 2.86 4.08
N THR A 208 -12.60 3.70 4.99
CA THR A 208 -12.77 5.16 4.96
C THR A 208 -11.51 5.87 4.47
N THR A 209 -10.37 5.19 4.54
CA THR A 209 -9.08 5.61 4.00
C THR A 209 -8.42 4.40 3.31
N ALA A 210 -7.41 4.60 2.49
CA ALA A 210 -6.61 3.53 1.89
C ALA A 210 -5.15 3.99 1.88
N GLU A 211 -4.46 3.70 3.01
CA GLU A 211 -3.12 4.19 3.28
C GLU A 211 -2.07 3.48 2.42
N ASP A 212 -1.93 2.18 2.55
CA ASP A 212 -0.91 1.47 1.79
C ASP A 212 -1.43 0.19 1.15
N VAL A 213 -0.71 -0.29 0.15
CA VAL A 213 -1.03 -1.48 -0.62
C VAL A 213 0.22 -2.28 -0.98
N VAL A 214 0.23 -3.57 -0.63
CA VAL A 214 1.27 -4.50 -1.05
C VAL A 214 0.68 -5.70 -1.80
N ALA A 215 1.40 -6.20 -2.81
CA ALA A 215 1.00 -7.39 -3.54
C ALA A 215 1.61 -8.66 -2.95
N THR A 216 0.80 -9.70 -2.80
CA THR A 216 1.28 -11.03 -2.45
C THR A 216 2.12 -11.62 -3.58
N ARG A 217 3.15 -12.39 -3.22
CA ARG A 217 4.15 -12.89 -4.18
C ARG A 217 3.59 -13.85 -5.23
N PHE A 218 2.69 -14.74 -4.83
CA PHE A 218 2.25 -15.85 -5.69
C PHE A 218 0.89 -15.60 -6.34
N THR A 219 -0.09 -15.17 -5.57
CA THR A 219 -1.46 -14.94 -6.05
C THR A 219 -1.62 -13.56 -6.69
N HIS A 220 -0.68 -12.65 -6.43
CA HIS A 220 -0.80 -11.24 -6.75
C HIS A 220 -2.08 -10.60 -6.19
N HIS A 221 -2.62 -11.13 -5.10
CA HIS A 221 -3.64 -10.43 -4.34
C HIS A 221 -3.05 -9.15 -3.74
N LEU A 222 -3.90 -8.19 -3.46
CA LEU A 222 -3.50 -6.94 -2.82
C LEU A 222 -3.92 -6.99 -1.35
N LEU A 223 -2.98 -6.74 -0.47
CA LEU A 223 -3.24 -6.43 0.93
C LEU A 223 -3.24 -4.92 1.07
N ILE A 224 -4.31 -4.37 1.62
CA ILE A 224 -4.54 -2.93 1.73
C ILE A 224 -4.78 -2.62 3.20
N VAL A 225 -4.13 -1.59 3.73
CA VAL A 225 -4.31 -1.10 5.10
C VAL A 225 -5.05 0.23 5.11
N SER A 226 -5.55 0.58 6.28
CA SER A 226 -6.23 1.84 6.56
C SER A 226 -5.86 2.30 7.97
N SER A 227 -5.63 3.58 8.16
CA SER A 227 -5.37 4.19 9.46
C SER A 227 -6.56 4.09 10.42
N ARG A 228 -7.76 3.94 9.88
CA ARG A 228 -9.01 3.95 10.65
C ARG A 228 -9.63 2.58 10.89
N GLN A 229 -9.33 1.57 10.07
CA GLN A 229 -9.90 0.24 10.18
C GLN A 229 -8.90 -0.76 10.76
N ARG A 230 -9.37 -1.55 11.73
CA ARG A 230 -8.60 -2.58 12.43
C ARG A 230 -8.57 -3.92 11.69
N PHE A 231 -8.42 -3.88 10.36
CA PHE A 231 -8.24 -5.07 9.54
C PHE A 231 -7.47 -4.74 8.25
N ILE A 232 -6.75 -5.73 7.75
CA ILE A 232 -6.16 -5.67 6.40
C ILE A 232 -7.18 -6.24 5.43
N LEU A 233 -7.44 -5.52 4.35
CA LEU A 233 -8.31 -5.97 3.27
C LEU A 233 -7.48 -6.72 2.24
N GLU A 234 -7.76 -8.03 2.02
CA GLU A 234 -7.19 -8.78 0.91
C GLU A 234 -8.17 -8.82 -0.26
N THR A 235 -7.71 -8.35 -1.43
CA THR A 235 -8.49 -8.35 -2.67
C THR A 235 -7.72 -9.00 -3.81
N THR A 236 -8.45 -9.46 -4.83
CA THR A 236 -7.83 -9.76 -6.14
C THR A 236 -7.35 -8.47 -6.81
N MET A 237 -6.53 -8.58 -7.88
CA MET A 237 -6.15 -7.45 -8.72
C MET A 237 -7.34 -6.72 -9.37
N LYS A 238 -8.50 -7.36 -9.45
CA LYS A 238 -9.74 -6.74 -9.96
C LYS A 238 -10.58 -6.10 -8.85
N GLY A 239 -10.13 -6.18 -7.59
CA GLY A 239 -10.79 -5.62 -6.44
C GLY A 239 -11.90 -6.51 -5.86
N ALA A 240 -12.04 -7.76 -6.25
CA ALA A 240 -12.94 -8.69 -5.57
C ALA A 240 -12.38 -9.05 -4.19
N LEU A 241 -13.24 -9.07 -3.17
CA LEU A 241 -12.88 -9.46 -1.80
C LEU A 241 -12.37 -10.91 -1.79
N VAL A 242 -11.24 -11.12 -1.12
CA VAL A 242 -10.72 -12.45 -0.79
C VAL A 242 -10.99 -12.75 0.68
N ARG A 243 -10.52 -11.87 1.57
CA ARG A 243 -10.80 -11.94 3.02
C ARG A 243 -10.46 -10.61 3.70
N LYS A 244 -10.87 -10.51 4.97
CA LYS A 244 -10.38 -9.52 5.93
C LYS A 244 -9.47 -10.23 6.94
N ILE A 245 -8.35 -9.62 7.27
CA ILE A 245 -7.40 -10.12 8.28
C ILE A 245 -7.55 -9.19 9.48
N ASP A 246 -8.10 -9.70 10.56
CA ASP A 246 -8.38 -8.92 11.76
C ASP A 246 -7.09 -8.51 12.48
N LEU A 247 -6.99 -7.24 12.88
CA LEU A 247 -5.92 -6.66 13.68
C LEU A 247 -6.38 -6.25 15.08
N THR A 248 -7.63 -6.57 15.45
CA THR A 248 -8.19 -6.22 16.76
C THR A 248 -7.35 -6.86 17.87
N GLY A 249 -7.08 -6.09 18.91
CA GLY A 249 -6.29 -6.55 20.07
C GLY A 249 -4.76 -6.59 19.85
N LEU A 250 -4.26 -6.29 18.65
CA LEU A 250 -2.81 -6.27 18.40
C LEU A 250 -2.13 -4.97 18.86
N GLY A 251 -2.91 -3.97 19.24
CA GLY A 251 -2.40 -2.67 19.65
C GLY A 251 -2.10 -1.71 18.50
N VAL A 252 -2.39 -2.07 17.25
CA VAL A 252 -2.29 -1.17 16.10
C VAL A 252 -3.27 -0.02 16.28
N LYS A 253 -2.81 1.23 16.17
CA LYS A 253 -3.61 2.45 16.27
C LYS A 253 -4.01 2.99 14.90
N ALA A 254 -3.03 3.28 14.07
CA ALA A 254 -3.18 3.83 12.72
C ALA A 254 -2.21 3.13 11.76
N ALA A 255 -2.67 2.03 11.14
CA ALA A 255 -1.84 1.31 10.18
C ALA A 255 -1.57 2.20 8.95
N SER A 256 -0.32 2.52 8.70
CA SER A 256 0.13 3.46 7.67
C SER A 256 0.83 2.77 6.51
N GLY A 257 1.74 1.82 6.75
CA GLY A 257 2.49 1.14 5.70
C GLY A 257 2.49 -0.38 5.86
N ILE A 258 2.70 -1.12 4.77
CA ILE A 258 2.68 -2.58 4.77
C ILE A 258 3.64 -3.19 3.75
N THR A 259 4.47 -4.14 4.16
CA THR A 259 5.37 -4.86 3.25
C THR A 259 5.61 -6.31 3.67
N PHE A 260 6.16 -7.10 2.75
CA PHE A 260 6.65 -8.44 3.05
C PHE A 260 8.18 -8.45 3.15
N ALA A 261 8.70 -9.10 4.20
CA ALA A 261 10.13 -9.38 4.34
C ALA A 261 10.35 -10.73 5.03
N PRO A 262 11.56 -11.32 4.99
CA PRO A 262 11.88 -12.49 5.78
C PRO A 262 11.69 -12.22 7.27
N GLY A 263 11.09 -13.18 7.99
CA GLY A 263 10.79 -13.03 9.42
C GLY A 263 12.02 -13.07 10.32
N THR A 264 11.87 -12.52 11.52
CA THR A 264 12.90 -12.60 12.58
C THR A 264 12.89 -13.97 13.26
N ASP A 265 11.82 -14.73 13.11
CA ASP A 265 11.62 -16.09 13.58
C ASP A 265 12.15 -17.18 12.62
N GLY A 266 12.90 -16.78 11.58
CA GLY A 266 13.44 -17.69 10.57
C GLY A 266 12.47 -18.00 9.42
N SER A 267 11.24 -17.51 9.46
CA SER A 267 10.30 -17.72 8.36
C SER A 267 10.74 -16.99 7.08
N LYS A 268 10.41 -17.57 5.93
CA LYS A 268 10.75 -16.99 4.62
C LYS A 268 10.03 -15.67 4.33
N SER A 269 8.87 -15.44 4.96
CA SER A 269 8.05 -14.25 4.77
C SER A 269 7.21 -13.95 6.00
N ARG A 270 7.20 -12.71 6.42
CA ARG A 270 6.31 -12.10 7.41
C ARG A 270 5.78 -10.80 6.85
N LEU A 271 4.68 -10.35 7.41
CA LEU A 271 4.13 -9.05 7.12
C LEU A 271 4.75 -8.05 8.09
N TYR A 272 5.26 -6.95 7.58
CA TYR A 272 5.70 -5.81 8.38
C TYR A 272 4.73 -4.67 8.15
N LEU A 273 4.34 -4.00 9.23
CA LEU A 273 3.36 -2.93 9.22
C LEU A 273 3.91 -1.78 10.05
N THR A 274 3.89 -0.58 9.50
CA THR A 274 4.09 0.67 10.22
C THR A 274 2.76 1.14 10.79
N ASP A 275 2.85 1.82 11.91
CA ASP A 275 1.71 2.37 12.64
C ASP A 275 2.12 3.76 13.11
N SER A 276 1.55 4.79 12.49
CA SER A 276 1.84 6.19 12.79
C SER A 276 1.40 6.61 14.19
N GLY A 277 0.45 5.88 14.78
CA GLY A 277 0.02 6.19 16.15
C GLY A 277 -0.97 7.33 16.22
N VAL A 278 -0.59 8.43 16.83
CA VAL A 278 -1.34 9.70 16.87
C VAL A 278 -0.67 10.66 15.91
N ASP A 279 -1.43 11.11 14.94
CA ASP A 279 -1.01 12.05 13.91
C ASP A 279 -0.41 13.33 14.53
N ASN A 280 0.78 13.72 14.11
CA ASN A 280 1.49 14.88 14.61
C ASN A 280 0.81 16.21 14.28
N ASN A 281 -0.03 16.28 13.25
CA ASN A 281 -0.91 17.41 13.00
C ASN A 281 -1.92 17.62 14.14
N ILE A 282 -2.32 16.52 14.82
CA ILE A 282 -3.20 16.56 15.99
C ILE A 282 -2.40 16.90 17.24
N ASN A 283 -1.22 16.31 17.41
CA ASN A 283 -0.33 16.52 18.53
C ASN A 283 1.14 16.63 18.10
N PRO A 284 1.65 17.86 17.79
CA PRO A 284 3.00 18.07 17.28
C PRO A 284 4.17 17.58 18.16
N GLY A 285 3.91 17.20 19.39
CA GLY A 285 4.90 16.64 20.30
C GLY A 285 4.84 15.11 20.44
N GLU A 286 3.91 14.47 19.71
CA GLU A 286 3.73 13.02 19.78
C GLU A 286 4.93 12.29 19.19
N ASN A 287 5.25 11.14 19.76
CA ASN A 287 6.32 10.26 19.29
C ASN A 287 5.97 8.82 19.71
N ASP A 288 4.92 8.28 19.12
CA ASP A 288 4.40 6.96 19.49
C ASP A 288 4.38 5.96 18.33
N GLY A 289 5.06 6.30 17.23
CA GLY A 289 5.20 5.46 16.06
C GLY A 289 5.72 4.05 16.36
N ARG A 290 5.28 3.06 15.60
CA ARG A 290 5.61 1.65 15.81
C ARG A 290 5.83 0.89 14.51
N LEU A 291 6.64 -0.15 14.61
CA LEU A 291 6.86 -1.15 13.58
C LEU A 291 6.42 -2.52 14.13
N PHE A 292 5.46 -3.14 13.47
CA PHE A 292 4.99 -4.48 13.77
C PHE A 292 5.57 -5.49 12.79
N GLU A 293 5.95 -6.67 13.29
CA GLU A 293 6.14 -7.88 12.52
C GLU A 293 4.99 -8.82 12.84
N LEU A 294 4.23 -9.22 11.82
CA LEU A 294 3.00 -9.98 11.97
C LEU A 294 3.08 -11.33 11.24
N LYS A 295 2.44 -12.32 11.84
CA LYS A 295 2.07 -13.58 11.21
C LYS A 295 0.58 -13.54 10.87
N ILE A 296 0.21 -13.99 9.68
CA ILE A 296 -1.20 -14.20 9.32
C ILE A 296 -1.57 -15.62 9.73
N VAL A 297 -2.62 -15.74 10.53
CA VAL A 297 -3.17 -17.01 11.01
C VAL A 297 -4.55 -17.19 10.39
N PRO A 298 -4.84 -18.38 9.82
CA PRO A 298 -6.16 -18.70 9.25
C PRO A 298 -7.29 -18.56 10.25
#